data_92179b8541c10bf276ee0ac487b7272a
#
_entry.id   92179b8541c10bf276ee0ac487b7272a
#
_cell.length_a   1.000
_cell.length_b   1.000
_cell.length_c   1.000
_cell.angle_alpha   90.00
_cell.angle_beta   90.00
_cell.angle_gamma   90.00
#
_symmetry.space_group_name_H-M   'P 1'
#
loop_
_entity.id
_entity.type
_entity.pdbx_description
1 polymer ?
#
loop_
_entity_poly.entity_id
_entity_poly.type
_entity_poly.pdbx_seq_one_letter_code
_entity_poly.pdbx_strand_id
1 'polypeptide(L)'
;KKEAEVGAILWPVIKNDIIFPLNPNYKLMHLEDSNSSIEILFSFQDIRIQQLIYSQIPEEEKQSIHLKIGQELALSIQGHEDPDHLFNKVNHMNKGRFLIKEFSERVALRDLNTEAAHKAIKATAFSMAVTYYSVAESLLSENEWSENPKAWNLALFSLGESLFLSG
;
A
#
# COMPACT_ATOMS: atom_id res chain seq x y z
N LYS A 1 16.90 18.10 6.82
CA LYS A 1 16.34 18.28 8.19
C LYS A 1 15.48 17.10 8.64
N LYS A 2 14.50 16.64 7.83
CA LYS A 2 13.63 15.51 8.20
C LYS A 2 14.38 14.20 8.43
N GLU A 3 15.39 13.88 7.65
CA GLU A 3 16.14 12.62 7.74
C GLU A 3 16.98 12.53 9.01
N ALA A 4 17.65 13.60 9.42
CA ALA A 4 18.41 13.66 10.68
C ALA A 4 17.50 13.52 11.91
N GLU A 5 16.28 14.09 11.85
CA GLU A 5 15.28 13.93 12.91
C GLU A 5 14.79 12.48 13.00
N VAL A 6 14.53 11.83 11.87
CA VAL A 6 14.15 10.41 11.83
C VAL A 6 15.29 9.53 12.37
N GLY A 7 16.54 9.82 11.98
CA GLY A 7 17.71 9.12 12.52
C GLY A 7 17.82 9.20 14.04
N ALA A 8 17.59 10.38 14.61
CA ALA A 8 17.62 10.58 16.05
C ALA A 8 16.52 9.77 16.79
N ILE A 9 15.33 9.64 16.19
CA ILE A 9 14.21 8.85 16.73
C ILE A 9 14.48 7.35 16.63
N LEU A 10 15.05 6.89 15.51
CA LEU A 10 15.30 5.48 15.27
C LEU A 10 16.51 4.94 16.04
N TRP A 11 17.50 5.80 16.35
CA TRP A 11 18.73 5.37 17.00
C TRP A 11 18.55 4.63 18.32
N PRO A 12 17.70 5.08 19.28
CA PRO A 12 17.41 4.32 20.49
C PRO A 12 16.77 2.95 20.21
N VAL A 13 15.94 2.86 19.18
CA VAL A 13 15.22 1.64 18.79
C VAL A 13 16.19 0.61 18.18
N ILE A 14 17.16 1.08 17.40
CA ILE A 14 18.26 0.26 16.85
C ILE A 14 19.18 -0.22 18.01
N LYS A 15 19.58 0.70 18.90
CA LYS A 15 20.49 0.40 20.00
C LYS A 15 19.92 -0.63 21.00
N ASN A 16 18.60 -0.71 21.10
CA ASN A 16 17.90 -1.68 21.95
C ASN A 16 17.48 -2.94 21.19
N ASP A 17 18.04 -3.19 20.00
CA ASP A 17 17.79 -4.38 19.17
C ASP A 17 16.31 -4.62 18.85
N ILE A 18 15.47 -3.56 18.84
CA ILE A 18 14.05 -3.65 18.48
C ILE A 18 13.91 -3.73 16.96
N ILE A 19 14.71 -2.92 16.24
CA ILE A 19 14.85 -2.97 14.79
C ILE A 19 16.33 -3.09 14.41
N PHE A 20 16.59 -3.67 13.25
CA PHE A 20 17.94 -3.76 12.71
C PHE A 20 17.94 -3.32 11.23
N PRO A 21 19.02 -2.66 10.77
CA PRO A 21 19.13 -2.23 9.39
C PRO A 21 19.41 -3.42 8.47
N LEU A 22 18.73 -3.47 7.33
CA LEU A 22 18.90 -4.50 6.30
C LEU A 22 20.02 -4.16 5.32
N ASN A 23 20.47 -2.89 5.30
CA ASN A 23 21.57 -2.44 4.46
C ASN A 23 22.51 -1.48 5.23
N PRO A 24 23.76 -1.29 4.78
CA PRO A 24 24.74 -0.45 5.46
C PRO A 24 24.43 1.05 5.37
N ASN A 25 23.44 1.45 4.59
CA ASN A 25 23.11 2.85 4.32
C ASN A 25 22.60 3.59 5.56
N TYR A 26 22.14 2.88 6.59
CA TYR A 26 21.71 3.50 7.85
C TYR A 26 22.79 4.38 8.51
N LYS A 27 24.07 4.12 8.22
CA LYS A 27 25.19 4.93 8.72
C LYS A 27 25.22 6.33 8.11
N LEU A 28 24.54 6.52 6.97
CA LEU A 28 24.48 7.77 6.25
C LEU A 28 23.31 8.67 6.72
N MET A 29 22.44 8.17 7.62
CA MET A 29 21.28 8.91 8.14
C MET A 29 21.66 10.24 8.85
N HIS A 30 22.93 10.40 9.24
CA HIS A 30 23.42 11.61 9.90
C HIS A 30 24.09 12.60 8.94
N LEU A 31 24.23 12.27 7.65
CA LEU A 31 24.85 13.14 6.67
C LEU A 31 23.78 14.04 6.04
N GLU A 32 23.87 15.35 6.31
CA GLU A 32 22.90 16.36 5.83
C GLU A 32 22.92 16.59 4.30
N ASP A 33 23.88 16.04 3.56
CA ASP A 33 24.19 16.40 2.17
C ASP A 33 23.91 15.31 1.13
N SER A 34 23.08 14.33 1.40
CA SER A 34 22.78 13.34 0.36
C SER A 34 21.65 13.81 -0.58
N ASN A 35 22.04 14.44 -1.68
CA ASN A 35 21.20 14.71 -2.85
C ASN A 35 20.80 13.43 -3.63
N SER A 36 21.11 12.27 -3.08
CA SER A 36 20.72 10.96 -3.59
C SER A 36 19.65 10.37 -2.69
N SER A 37 18.56 9.91 -3.26
CA SER A 37 17.53 9.13 -2.56
C SER A 37 18.11 7.79 -2.13
N ILE A 38 18.82 7.78 -0.98
CA ILE A 38 19.39 6.57 -0.40
C ILE A 38 18.28 5.83 0.32
N GLU A 39 17.92 4.68 -0.20
CA GLU A 39 16.95 3.81 0.45
C GLU A 39 17.59 3.14 1.68
N ILE A 40 16.99 3.33 2.85
CA ILE A 40 17.42 2.72 4.11
C ILE A 40 16.31 1.79 4.57
N LEU A 41 16.62 0.51 4.62
CA LEU A 41 15.66 -0.53 5.00
C LEU A 41 15.94 -1.03 6.42
N PHE A 42 14.86 -1.20 7.18
CA PHE A 42 14.88 -1.76 8.53
C PHE A 42 13.91 -2.93 8.63
N SER A 43 14.22 -3.86 9.52
CA SER A 43 13.30 -4.92 9.93
C SER A 43 13.17 -4.95 11.45
N PHE A 44 12.01 -5.38 11.93
CA PHE A 44 11.85 -5.68 13.34
C PHE A 44 12.58 -6.98 13.69
N GLN A 45 13.21 -7.02 14.85
CA GLN A 45 13.87 -8.23 15.36
C GLN A 45 12.85 -9.36 15.62
N ASP A 46 11.65 -9.01 16.05
CA ASP A 46 10.57 -9.96 16.30
C ASP A 46 9.25 -9.39 15.75
N ILE A 47 8.55 -10.19 14.95
CA ILE A 47 7.26 -9.85 14.37
C ILE A 47 6.20 -9.53 15.44
N ARG A 48 6.30 -10.14 16.63
CA ARG A 48 5.37 -9.88 17.72
C ARG A 48 5.53 -8.47 18.28
N ILE A 49 6.76 -7.94 18.31
CA ILE A 49 7.03 -6.55 18.70
C ILE A 49 6.38 -5.60 17.68
N GLN A 50 6.57 -5.88 16.40
CA GLN A 50 5.90 -5.10 15.32
C GLN A 50 4.39 -5.11 15.50
N GLN A 51 3.78 -6.27 15.70
CA GLN A 51 2.34 -6.42 15.87
C GLN A 51 1.85 -5.69 17.11
N LEU A 52 2.58 -5.77 18.23
CA LEU A 52 2.24 -5.07 19.45
C LEU A 52 2.27 -3.56 19.27
N ILE A 53 3.35 -3.02 18.70
CA ILE A 53 3.47 -1.57 18.43
C ILE A 53 2.35 -1.13 17.47
N TYR A 54 2.13 -1.87 16.39
CA TYR A 54 1.09 -1.56 15.42
C TYR A 54 -0.32 -1.58 16.04
N SER A 55 -0.58 -2.50 16.98
CA SER A 55 -1.87 -2.58 17.66
C SER A 55 -2.16 -1.37 18.57
N GLN A 56 -1.12 -0.66 19.05
CA GLN A 56 -1.27 0.53 19.90
C GLN A 56 -1.61 1.80 19.09
N ILE A 57 -1.40 1.78 17.78
CA ILE A 57 -1.70 2.95 16.94
C ILE A 57 -3.22 3.04 16.77
N PRO A 58 -3.84 4.21 17.01
CA PRO A 58 -5.26 4.43 16.74
C PRO A 58 -5.62 4.14 15.28
N GLU A 59 -6.82 3.63 15.03
CA GLU A 59 -7.22 3.18 13.69
C GLU A 59 -7.19 4.32 12.65
N GLU A 60 -7.64 5.52 13.03
CA GLU A 60 -7.61 6.70 12.15
C GLU A 60 -6.15 7.07 11.77
N GLU A 61 -5.23 6.94 12.73
CA GLU A 61 -3.82 7.22 12.47
C GLU A 61 -3.20 6.17 11.56
N LYS A 62 -3.52 4.88 11.75
CA LYS A 62 -3.13 3.80 10.83
C LYS A 62 -3.58 4.09 9.41
N GLN A 63 -4.84 4.45 9.23
CA GLN A 63 -5.40 4.77 7.92
C GLN A 63 -4.66 5.94 7.27
N SER A 64 -4.38 7.00 8.04
CA SER A 64 -3.63 8.16 7.56
C SER A 64 -2.20 7.80 7.14
N ILE A 65 -1.50 7.02 7.96
CA ILE A 65 -0.13 6.57 7.67
C ILE A 65 -0.14 5.70 6.41
N HIS A 66 -1.04 4.73 6.31
CA HIS A 66 -1.13 3.86 5.15
C HIS A 66 -1.44 4.63 3.87
N LEU A 67 -2.36 5.60 3.91
CA LEU A 67 -2.67 6.41 2.74
C LEU A 67 -1.44 7.20 2.28
N LYS A 68 -0.70 7.82 3.19
CA LYS A 68 0.54 8.54 2.85
C LYS A 68 1.59 7.62 2.23
N ILE A 69 1.81 6.43 2.80
CA ILE A 69 2.76 5.46 2.22
C ILE A 69 2.33 5.08 0.80
N GLY A 70 1.04 4.79 0.58
CA GLY A 70 0.53 4.45 -0.74
C GLY A 70 0.71 5.58 -1.76
N GLN A 71 0.51 6.82 -1.35
CA GLN A 71 0.73 8.02 -2.18
C GLN A 71 2.22 8.22 -2.51
N GLU A 72 3.11 8.06 -1.55
CA GLU A 72 4.57 8.14 -1.79
C GLU A 72 5.04 7.04 -2.74
N LEU A 73 4.54 5.81 -2.58
CA LEU A 73 4.81 4.71 -3.51
C LEU A 73 4.28 5.00 -4.93
N ALA A 74 3.18 5.75 -5.05
CA ALA A 74 2.67 6.16 -6.35
C ALA A 74 3.54 7.23 -7.04
N LEU A 75 4.23 8.05 -6.26
CA LEU A 75 5.14 9.10 -6.75
C LEU A 75 6.55 8.57 -7.05
N SER A 76 6.94 7.46 -6.45
CA SER A 76 8.26 6.87 -6.70
C SER A 76 8.32 6.33 -8.14
N ILE A 77 8.97 7.11 -9.01
CA ILE A 77 9.25 6.76 -10.40
C ILE A 77 10.40 5.74 -10.42
N GLN A 78 10.17 4.56 -9.96
CA GLN A 78 11.07 3.47 -10.27
C GLN A 78 10.47 2.71 -11.45
N GLY A 79 11.06 2.91 -12.61
CA GLY A 79 10.63 2.40 -13.91
C GLY A 79 10.78 0.90 -14.07
N HIS A 80 10.34 0.14 -13.10
CA HIS A 80 10.21 -1.31 -13.19
C HIS A 80 8.77 -1.66 -12.81
N GLU A 81 8.11 -2.36 -13.72
CA GLU A 81 6.82 -3.03 -13.50
C GLU A 81 6.97 -4.20 -12.52
N ASP A 82 7.54 -3.95 -11.34
CA ASP A 82 7.62 -4.95 -10.30
C ASP A 82 6.19 -5.22 -9.78
N PRO A 83 5.66 -6.44 -9.94
CA PRO A 83 4.36 -6.80 -9.40
C PRO A 83 4.24 -6.51 -7.90
N ASP A 84 5.32 -6.72 -7.14
CA ASP A 84 5.35 -6.48 -5.70
C ASP A 84 5.16 -5.00 -5.36
N HIS A 85 5.70 -4.10 -6.19
CA HIS A 85 5.50 -2.66 -6.02
C HIS A 85 4.02 -2.27 -6.21
N LEU A 86 3.33 -2.82 -7.22
CA LEU A 86 1.91 -2.57 -7.42
C LEU A 86 1.09 -3.07 -6.22
N PHE A 87 1.31 -4.31 -5.79
CA PHE A 87 0.57 -4.89 -4.68
C PHE A 87 0.80 -4.12 -3.37
N ASN A 88 2.04 -3.73 -3.07
CA ASN A 88 2.36 -2.92 -1.90
C ASN A 88 1.64 -1.57 -1.93
N LYS A 89 1.72 -0.85 -3.05
CA LYS A 89 1.01 0.43 -3.24
C LYS A 89 -0.49 0.29 -3.01
N VAL A 90 -1.12 -0.66 -3.71
CA VAL A 90 -2.58 -0.87 -3.64
C VAL A 90 -2.99 -1.29 -2.22
N ASN A 91 -2.26 -2.19 -1.57
CA ASN A 91 -2.56 -2.64 -0.21
C ASN A 91 -2.51 -1.49 0.80
N HIS A 92 -1.52 -0.59 0.68
CA HIS A 92 -1.44 0.58 1.54
C HIS A 92 -2.59 1.56 1.28
N MET A 93 -2.89 1.87 0.02
CA MET A 93 -4.00 2.76 -0.33
C MET A 93 -5.36 2.19 0.11
N ASN A 94 -5.56 0.88 -0.02
CA ASN A 94 -6.80 0.21 0.40
C ASN A 94 -7.05 0.34 1.91
N LYS A 95 -6.02 0.27 2.73
CA LYS A 95 -6.14 0.47 4.18
C LYS A 95 -6.54 1.90 4.54
N GLY A 96 -6.13 2.88 3.75
CA GLY A 96 -6.47 4.29 3.94
C GLY A 96 -7.67 4.79 3.12
N ARG A 97 -8.33 3.93 2.34
CA ARG A 97 -9.35 4.32 1.34
C ARG A 97 -10.51 5.18 1.87
N PHE A 98 -10.88 5.00 3.13
CA PHE A 98 -11.98 5.75 3.74
C PHE A 98 -11.66 7.25 3.94
N LEU A 99 -10.38 7.63 3.87
CA LEU A 99 -9.92 9.01 3.93
C LEU A 99 -9.93 9.70 2.56
N ILE A 100 -10.06 8.93 1.47
CA ILE A 100 -10.10 9.45 0.11
C ILE A 100 -11.49 10.04 -0.16
N LYS A 101 -11.58 11.37 -0.27
CA LYS A 101 -12.84 12.10 -0.48
C LYS A 101 -13.08 12.44 -1.94
N GLU A 102 -11.99 12.73 -2.67
CA GLU A 102 -12.07 13.17 -4.06
C GLU A 102 -12.48 12.02 -4.98
N PHE A 103 -13.45 12.30 -5.85
CA PHE A 103 -13.98 11.31 -6.79
C PHE A 103 -12.90 10.78 -7.73
N SER A 104 -12.05 11.65 -8.25
CA SER A 104 -10.94 11.28 -9.16
C SER A 104 -9.94 10.33 -8.49
N GLU A 105 -9.63 10.54 -7.21
CA GLU A 105 -8.74 9.66 -6.45
C GLU A 105 -9.38 8.29 -6.18
N ARG A 106 -10.70 8.27 -5.92
CA ARG A 106 -11.45 7.02 -5.76
C ARG A 106 -11.46 6.20 -7.04
N VAL A 107 -11.67 6.86 -8.19
CA VAL A 107 -11.59 6.24 -9.51
C VAL A 107 -10.19 5.67 -9.76
N ALA A 108 -9.16 6.46 -9.50
CA ALA A 108 -7.77 6.00 -9.65
C ALA A 108 -7.45 4.78 -8.76
N LEU A 109 -7.91 4.77 -7.51
CA LEU A 109 -7.72 3.61 -6.62
C LEU A 109 -8.52 2.38 -7.11
N ARG A 110 -9.74 2.57 -7.64
CA ARG A 110 -10.52 1.50 -8.25
C ARG A 110 -9.77 0.86 -9.42
N ASP A 111 -9.22 1.68 -10.30
CA ASP A 111 -8.50 1.21 -11.48
C ASP A 111 -7.21 0.46 -11.09
N LEU A 112 -6.49 0.93 -10.06
CA LEU A 112 -5.35 0.23 -9.49
C LEU A 112 -5.73 -1.14 -8.88
N ASN A 113 -6.86 -1.23 -8.19
CA ASN A 113 -7.38 -2.51 -7.67
C ASN A 113 -7.73 -3.46 -8.81
N THR A 114 -8.35 -2.97 -9.87
CA THR A 114 -8.65 -3.77 -11.06
C THR A 114 -7.38 -4.31 -11.72
N GLU A 115 -6.34 -3.48 -11.83
CA GLU A 115 -5.03 -3.91 -12.36
C GLU A 115 -4.39 -4.99 -11.47
N ALA A 116 -4.40 -4.78 -10.14
CA ALA A 116 -3.87 -5.75 -9.19
C ALA A 116 -4.63 -7.09 -9.26
N ALA A 117 -5.96 -7.05 -9.38
CA ALA A 117 -6.78 -8.25 -9.55
C ALA A 117 -6.42 -9.01 -10.83
N HIS A 118 -6.26 -8.31 -11.96
CA HIS A 118 -5.83 -8.93 -13.22
C HIS A 118 -4.44 -9.59 -13.10
N LYS A 119 -3.48 -8.95 -12.42
CA LYS A 119 -2.17 -9.55 -12.18
C LYS A 119 -2.27 -10.77 -11.27
N ALA A 120 -3.12 -10.73 -10.24
CA ALA A 120 -3.38 -11.86 -9.36
C ALA A 120 -3.99 -13.07 -10.13
N ILE A 121 -4.94 -12.84 -11.03
CA ILE A 121 -5.50 -13.88 -11.90
C ILE A 121 -4.42 -14.52 -12.76
N LYS A 122 -3.57 -13.71 -13.40
CA LYS A 122 -2.46 -14.21 -14.23
C LYS A 122 -1.48 -15.08 -13.42
N ALA A 123 -1.35 -14.80 -12.12
CA ALA A 123 -0.55 -15.58 -11.18
C ALA A 123 -1.35 -16.75 -10.53
N THR A 124 -2.57 -17.02 -10.98
CA THR A 124 -3.50 -18.03 -10.40
C THR A 124 -3.83 -17.80 -8.91
N ALA A 125 -3.63 -16.58 -8.41
CA ALA A 125 -3.92 -16.18 -7.03
C ALA A 125 -5.37 -15.66 -6.92
N PHE A 126 -6.35 -16.50 -7.18
CA PHE A 126 -7.76 -16.12 -7.32
C PHE A 126 -8.35 -15.47 -6.06
N SER A 127 -8.00 -15.95 -4.87
CA SER A 127 -8.45 -15.33 -3.61
C SER A 127 -7.96 -13.88 -3.45
N MET A 128 -6.75 -13.59 -3.92
CA MET A 128 -6.25 -12.22 -3.96
C MET A 128 -7.02 -11.38 -4.97
N ALA A 129 -7.33 -11.93 -6.14
CA ALA A 129 -8.12 -11.24 -7.16
C ALA A 129 -9.51 -10.88 -6.62
N VAL A 130 -10.18 -11.80 -5.91
CA VAL A 130 -11.45 -11.54 -5.21
C VAL A 130 -11.31 -10.36 -4.26
N THR A 131 -10.26 -10.31 -3.45
CA THR A 131 -10.03 -9.23 -2.50
C THR A 131 -9.94 -7.87 -3.21
N TYR A 132 -9.15 -7.78 -4.27
CA TYR A 132 -8.97 -6.53 -5.02
C TYR A 132 -10.24 -6.12 -5.76
N TYR A 133 -10.94 -7.03 -6.43
CA TYR A 133 -12.20 -6.72 -7.10
C TYR A 133 -13.29 -6.28 -6.11
N SER A 134 -13.36 -6.89 -4.93
CA SER A 134 -14.30 -6.46 -3.89
C SER A 134 -14.03 -5.02 -3.42
N VAL A 135 -12.75 -4.63 -3.32
CA VAL A 135 -12.42 -3.23 -3.04
C VAL A 135 -12.78 -2.33 -4.22
N ALA A 136 -12.46 -2.73 -5.46
CA ALA A 136 -12.81 -1.96 -6.65
C ALA A 136 -14.33 -1.73 -6.73
N GLU A 137 -15.13 -2.75 -6.47
CA GLU A 137 -16.59 -2.66 -6.43
C GLU A 137 -17.05 -1.70 -5.32
N SER A 138 -16.50 -1.78 -4.12
CA SER A 138 -16.86 -0.91 -2.99
C SER A 138 -16.53 0.58 -3.23
N LEU A 139 -15.69 0.90 -4.20
CA LEU A 139 -15.35 2.27 -4.58
C LEU A 139 -16.29 2.85 -5.63
N LEU A 140 -17.14 2.05 -6.24
CA LEU A 140 -18.18 2.51 -7.16
C LEU A 140 -19.25 3.29 -6.41
N SER A 141 -19.73 4.37 -6.97
CA SER A 141 -20.85 5.15 -6.44
C SER A 141 -22.16 4.77 -7.12
N GLU A 142 -23.29 4.97 -6.42
CA GLU A 142 -24.61 4.71 -7.00
C GLU A 142 -24.87 5.52 -8.29
N ASN A 143 -24.32 6.72 -8.39
CA ASN A 143 -24.45 7.55 -9.59
C ASN A 143 -23.73 6.97 -10.80
N GLU A 144 -22.61 6.27 -10.58
CA GLU A 144 -21.85 5.63 -11.68
C GLU A 144 -22.60 4.48 -12.32
N TRP A 145 -23.54 3.85 -11.60
CA TRP A 145 -24.44 2.85 -12.17
C TRP A 145 -25.24 3.43 -13.36
N SER A 146 -25.73 4.65 -13.22
CA SER A 146 -26.51 5.31 -14.27
C SER A 146 -25.63 5.87 -15.40
N GLU A 147 -24.45 6.38 -15.06
CA GLU A 147 -23.57 7.06 -15.99
C GLU A 147 -22.65 6.09 -16.75
N ASN A 148 -22.20 5.03 -16.11
CA ASN A 148 -21.31 4.05 -16.72
C ASN A 148 -21.65 2.60 -16.32
N PRO A 149 -22.80 2.08 -16.80
CA PRO A 149 -23.24 0.72 -16.48
C PRO A 149 -22.27 -0.37 -16.95
N LYS A 150 -21.42 -0.07 -17.96
CA LYS A 150 -20.41 -1.01 -18.45
C LYS A 150 -19.31 -1.25 -17.42
N ALA A 151 -18.87 -0.21 -16.70
CA ALA A 151 -17.85 -0.34 -15.66
C ALA A 151 -18.38 -1.21 -14.50
N TRP A 152 -19.63 -1.01 -14.10
CA TRP A 152 -20.31 -1.82 -13.10
C TRP A 152 -20.41 -3.29 -13.52
N ASN A 153 -20.92 -3.54 -14.72
CA ASN A 153 -21.07 -4.90 -15.22
C ASN A 153 -19.71 -5.63 -15.30
N LEU A 154 -18.67 -4.94 -15.75
CA LEU A 154 -17.34 -5.51 -15.82
C LEU A 154 -16.80 -5.85 -14.43
N ALA A 155 -16.95 -4.95 -13.45
CA ALA A 155 -16.49 -5.18 -12.07
C ALA A 155 -17.21 -6.37 -11.43
N LEU A 156 -18.54 -6.42 -11.53
CA LEU A 156 -19.34 -7.51 -10.97
C LEU A 156 -19.06 -8.85 -11.65
N PHE A 157 -18.92 -8.86 -12.98
CA PHE A 157 -18.61 -10.08 -13.72
C PHE A 157 -17.21 -10.61 -13.33
N SER A 158 -16.20 -9.74 -13.31
CA SER A 158 -14.85 -10.12 -12.93
C SER A 158 -14.75 -10.61 -11.49
N LEU A 159 -15.51 -9.99 -10.58
CA LEU A 159 -15.62 -10.46 -9.19
C LEU A 159 -16.29 -11.84 -9.14
N GLY A 160 -17.42 -12.03 -9.84
CA GLY A 160 -18.12 -13.31 -9.87
C GLY A 160 -17.28 -14.43 -10.46
N GLU A 161 -16.56 -14.18 -11.56
CA GLU A 161 -15.63 -15.14 -12.15
C GLU A 161 -14.50 -15.51 -11.17
N SER A 162 -13.91 -14.52 -10.50
CA SER A 162 -12.83 -14.74 -9.52
C SER A 162 -13.32 -15.53 -8.31
N LEU A 163 -14.55 -15.27 -7.84
CA LEU A 163 -15.19 -16.05 -6.77
C LEU A 163 -15.38 -17.50 -7.18
N PHE A 164 -15.87 -17.75 -8.39
CA PHE A 164 -16.06 -19.11 -8.90
C PHE A 164 -14.72 -19.86 -9.01
N LEU A 165 -13.66 -19.21 -9.47
CA LEU A 165 -12.33 -19.80 -9.63
C LEU A 165 -11.60 -20.00 -8.29
N SER A 166 -11.99 -19.28 -7.25
CA SER A 166 -11.39 -19.39 -5.91
C SER A 166 -11.94 -20.57 -5.09
N GLY A 167 -13.08 -21.17 -5.48
CA GLY A 167 -13.73 -22.31 -4.81
C GLY A 167 -14.71 -21.83 -3.77
#